data_413229d5e551c5e36c6b15d401e49d85
#
_entry.id   413229d5e551c5e36c6b15d401e49d85
#
_cell.length_a   1.000
_cell.length_b   1.000
_cell.length_c   1.000
_cell.angle_alpha   90.00
_cell.angle_beta   90.00
_cell.angle_gamma   90.00
#
_symmetry.space_group_name_H-M   'P 1'
#
loop_
_entity.id
_entity.type
_entity.pdbx_description
1 polymer ?
#
loop_
_entity_poly.entity_id
_entity_poly.type
_entity_poly.pdbx_seq_one_letter_code
_entity_poly.pdbx_strand_id
1 'polypeptide(L)'
;MAEVSAGLDPELLIVPPIRSKARPGPPCGRGAGSFVVVLPSDLDRSRIPNHIACVMDGNGRWAEQRGLPRTDGHTAGEQALFEVLDGADELGVDWFTVYAFSTENWRRPVDEVQFLLRFNEEILLGRQKELHERNIQIRFIGRRDRRVPRRLVRRMDEAAALTRGNTGLTFTIAFNYGGRAELVDAVQRIVDGGTKRVTERTIARHLYDPEMPDPDLVIRTSGEYRISNFLLWELAYSELVFTDALWPDFRREHLYAAIKEFQDRDRRYGGVAGPDEPDG
;
A
#
# COMPACT_ATOMS: atom_id res chain seq x y z
N MET A 1 13.72 -19.44 -49.68
CA MET A 1 13.52 -20.32 -48.52
C MET A 1 14.72 -20.16 -47.62
N ALA A 2 14.59 -19.34 -46.57
CA ALA A 2 15.58 -19.21 -45.52
C ALA A 2 14.80 -19.18 -44.21
N GLU A 3 14.92 -20.27 -43.47
CA GLU A 3 14.31 -20.43 -42.14
C GLU A 3 15.03 -19.51 -41.16
N VAL A 4 14.26 -18.60 -40.49
CA VAL A 4 14.71 -17.83 -39.34
C VAL A 4 14.29 -18.61 -38.09
N SER A 5 15.20 -19.41 -37.55
CA SER A 5 15.09 -20.03 -36.25
C SER A 5 15.36 -18.94 -35.19
N ALA A 6 14.33 -18.43 -34.56
CA ALA A 6 14.46 -17.58 -33.38
C ALA A 6 14.63 -18.48 -32.15
N GLY A 7 15.87 -18.60 -31.68
CA GLY A 7 16.19 -19.22 -30.41
C GLY A 7 15.63 -18.39 -29.25
N LEU A 8 14.66 -18.92 -28.54
CA LEU A 8 14.19 -18.42 -27.24
C LEU A 8 15.24 -18.80 -26.19
N ASP A 9 15.80 -17.82 -25.55
CA ASP A 9 16.76 -17.94 -24.46
C ASP A 9 16.04 -18.46 -23.19
N PRO A 10 16.40 -19.65 -22.64
CA PRO A 10 15.68 -20.22 -21.49
C PRO A 10 16.02 -19.61 -20.12
N GLU A 11 16.78 -18.53 -20.05
CA GLU A 11 17.14 -17.89 -18.76
C GLU A 11 16.14 -16.83 -18.26
N LEU A 12 14.99 -16.71 -18.86
CA LEU A 12 13.94 -15.78 -18.44
C LEU A 12 12.90 -16.52 -17.61
N LEU A 13 13.13 -16.80 -16.35
CA LEU A 13 12.07 -16.99 -15.33
C LEU A 13 12.62 -17.65 -14.05
N ILE A 14 13.53 -16.98 -13.36
CA ILE A 14 13.69 -17.24 -11.93
C ILE A 14 13.88 -15.88 -11.26
N VAL A 15 12.77 -15.27 -10.81
CA VAL A 15 12.82 -14.23 -9.78
C VAL A 15 13.11 -14.98 -8.48
N PRO A 16 14.28 -14.80 -7.84
CA PRO A 16 14.52 -15.45 -6.56
C PRO A 16 13.54 -14.91 -5.52
N PRO A 17 13.00 -15.74 -4.62
CA PRO A 17 12.17 -15.28 -3.54
C PRO A 17 12.98 -14.27 -2.70
N ILE A 18 12.42 -13.10 -2.49
CA ILE A 18 12.98 -12.09 -1.60
C ILE A 18 13.06 -12.74 -0.21
N ARG A 19 14.28 -13.00 0.26
CA ARG A 19 14.48 -13.53 1.61
C ARG A 19 13.98 -12.49 2.60
N SER A 20 12.90 -12.80 3.31
CA SER A 20 12.45 -12.09 4.50
C SER A 20 13.66 -11.99 5.45
N LYS A 21 14.05 -10.77 5.79
CA LYS A 21 15.01 -10.53 6.87
C LYS A 21 14.30 -10.94 8.17
N ALA A 22 14.75 -12.02 8.80
CA ALA A 22 14.26 -12.40 10.12
C ALA A 22 14.41 -11.19 11.05
N ARG A 23 13.30 -10.61 11.48
CA ARG A 23 13.31 -9.52 12.47
C ARG A 23 13.77 -10.08 13.80
N PRO A 24 14.69 -9.43 14.51
CA PRO A 24 14.87 -9.69 15.94
C PRO A 24 13.54 -9.34 16.62
N GLY A 25 13.04 -10.22 17.47
CA GLY A 25 11.82 -9.99 18.25
C GLY A 25 11.86 -8.62 18.95
N PRO A 26 10.70 -8.02 19.25
CA PRO A 26 10.64 -6.68 19.82
C PRO A 26 11.47 -6.62 21.10
N PRO A 27 12.26 -5.53 21.33
CA PRO A 27 13.00 -5.37 22.56
C PRO A 27 12.01 -5.29 23.71
N CYS A 28 12.21 -6.12 24.73
CA CYS A 28 11.45 -6.12 25.97
C CYS A 28 11.71 -4.81 26.75
N GLY A 29 11.02 -3.73 26.35
CA GLY A 29 11.02 -2.42 27.01
C GLY A 29 9.86 -2.34 27.98
N ARG A 30 10.15 -2.26 29.26
CA ARG A 30 9.19 -2.13 30.36
C ARG A 30 8.46 -0.79 30.28
N GLY A 31 7.11 -0.83 30.29
CA GLY A 31 6.30 0.29 30.79
C GLY A 31 5.27 0.87 29.82
N ALA A 32 4.21 0.11 29.55
CA ALA A 32 2.83 0.59 29.33
C ALA A 32 1.96 -0.67 29.32
N GLY A 33 0.76 -0.62 29.91
CA GLY A 33 -0.09 -1.79 30.15
C GLY A 33 -0.14 -2.72 28.93
N SER A 34 0.33 -3.95 29.10
CA SER A 34 0.23 -5.00 28.10
C SER A 34 -1.25 -5.32 27.87
N PHE A 35 -1.84 -4.67 26.89
CA PHE A 35 -3.01 -5.25 26.24
C PHE A 35 -2.48 -6.48 25.49
N VAL A 36 -2.84 -7.67 25.98
CA VAL A 36 -2.63 -8.90 25.21
C VAL A 36 -3.55 -8.78 23.99
N VAL A 37 -2.98 -8.37 22.87
CA VAL A 37 -3.69 -8.40 21.60
C VAL A 37 -3.90 -9.86 21.24
N VAL A 38 -5.12 -10.34 21.44
CA VAL A 38 -5.53 -11.68 21.02
C VAL A 38 -5.68 -11.64 19.50
N LEU A 39 -4.61 -12.02 18.80
CA LEU A 39 -4.70 -12.21 17.35
C LEU A 39 -5.62 -13.41 17.07
N PRO A 40 -6.41 -13.36 15.97
CA PRO A 40 -7.25 -14.48 15.59
C PRO A 40 -6.44 -15.76 15.47
N SER A 41 -6.91 -16.82 16.14
CA SER A 41 -6.23 -18.12 16.16
C SER A 41 -6.27 -18.88 14.83
N ASP A 42 -7.09 -18.41 13.88
CA ASP A 42 -7.34 -18.96 12.55
C ASP A 42 -6.46 -18.36 11.46
N LEU A 43 -5.62 -17.38 11.79
CA LEU A 43 -4.64 -16.83 10.85
C LEU A 43 -3.34 -17.62 10.90
N ASP A 44 -2.91 -18.10 9.74
CA ASP A 44 -1.58 -18.70 9.56
C ASP A 44 -0.49 -17.62 9.54
N ARG A 45 0.30 -17.56 10.61
CA ARG A 45 1.37 -16.56 10.76
C ARG A 45 2.50 -16.71 9.76
N SER A 46 2.66 -17.86 9.14
CA SER A 46 3.67 -18.10 8.10
C SER A 46 3.25 -17.58 6.73
N ARG A 47 1.97 -17.23 6.57
CA ARG A 47 1.35 -16.77 5.32
C ARG A 47 0.77 -15.35 5.43
N ILE A 48 1.32 -14.51 6.30
CA ILE A 48 0.95 -13.09 6.36
C ILE A 48 1.49 -12.39 5.10
N PRO A 49 0.68 -11.57 4.41
CA PRO A 49 1.15 -10.77 3.28
C PRO A 49 2.32 -9.87 3.69
N ASN A 50 3.39 -9.84 2.89
CA ASN A 50 4.53 -8.96 3.14
C ASN A 50 4.16 -7.49 2.91
N HIS A 51 3.36 -7.21 1.87
CA HIS A 51 2.86 -5.88 1.53
C HIS A 51 1.34 -5.88 1.37
N ILE A 52 0.66 -5.05 2.13
CA ILE A 52 -0.77 -4.79 2.02
C ILE A 52 -1.00 -3.37 1.54
N ALA A 53 -1.86 -3.19 0.51
CA ALA A 53 -2.24 -1.88 0.02
C ALA A 53 -3.76 -1.66 0.18
N CYS A 54 -4.18 -0.45 0.61
CA CYS A 54 -5.58 -0.13 0.88
C CYS A 54 -6.09 1.06 0.06
N VAL A 55 -7.21 0.86 -0.63
CA VAL A 55 -8.03 1.94 -1.20
C VAL A 55 -9.13 2.27 -0.19
N MET A 56 -8.92 3.38 0.53
CA MET A 56 -9.76 3.86 1.63
C MET A 56 -11.00 4.59 1.11
N ASP A 57 -11.96 3.83 0.57
CA ASP A 57 -13.17 4.39 -0.03
C ASP A 57 -14.38 4.32 0.94
N GLY A 58 -15.32 5.26 0.77
CA GLY A 58 -16.58 5.28 1.52
C GLY A 58 -16.70 6.38 2.57
N ASN A 59 -15.68 7.20 2.82
CA ASN A 59 -15.74 8.28 3.83
C ASN A 59 -16.95 9.21 3.64
N GLY A 60 -17.17 9.70 2.41
CA GLY A 60 -18.29 10.58 2.12
C GLY A 60 -19.65 9.90 2.29
N ARG A 61 -19.81 8.66 1.81
CA ARG A 61 -21.04 7.87 1.96
C ARG A 61 -21.36 7.59 3.42
N TRP A 62 -20.34 7.30 4.22
CA TRP A 62 -20.47 7.09 5.66
C TRP A 62 -21.08 8.30 6.37
N ALA A 63 -20.57 9.50 6.04
CA ALA A 63 -21.08 10.75 6.58
C ALA A 63 -22.52 11.03 6.11
N GLU A 64 -22.79 10.90 4.81
CA GLU A 64 -24.11 11.09 4.20
C GLU A 64 -25.19 10.19 4.84
N GLN A 65 -24.88 8.90 5.07
CA GLN A 65 -25.80 7.98 5.77
C GLN A 65 -26.13 8.38 7.20
N ARG A 66 -25.33 9.24 7.80
CA ARG A 66 -25.48 9.75 9.18
C ARG A 66 -25.96 11.19 9.24
N GLY A 67 -26.26 11.81 8.08
CA GLY A 67 -26.66 13.21 7.99
C GLY A 67 -25.54 14.19 8.37
N LEU A 68 -24.27 13.76 8.24
CA LEU A 68 -23.10 14.53 8.59
C LEU A 68 -22.45 15.15 7.33
N PRO A 69 -21.69 16.23 7.46
CA PRO A 69 -20.83 16.74 6.40
C PRO A 69 -19.85 15.68 5.92
N ARG A 70 -19.53 15.65 4.62
CA ARG A 70 -18.56 14.69 4.04
C ARG A 70 -17.18 14.73 4.73
N THR A 71 -16.80 15.89 5.23
CA THR A 71 -15.54 16.09 5.98
C THR A 71 -15.46 15.26 7.26
N ASP A 72 -16.57 15.04 7.94
CA ASP A 72 -16.62 14.26 9.19
C ASP A 72 -16.34 12.77 8.92
N GLY A 73 -16.71 12.26 7.73
CA GLY A 73 -16.35 10.94 7.30
C GLY A 73 -14.83 10.77 7.13
N HIS A 74 -14.12 11.78 6.64
CA HIS A 74 -12.65 11.75 6.56
C HIS A 74 -11.99 11.74 7.94
N THR A 75 -12.53 12.55 8.88
CA THR A 75 -12.06 12.57 10.27
C THR A 75 -12.28 11.21 10.96
N ALA A 76 -13.44 10.59 10.77
CA ALA A 76 -13.70 9.25 11.29
C ALA A 76 -12.79 8.19 10.61
N GLY A 77 -12.47 8.37 9.33
CA GLY A 77 -11.56 7.52 8.57
C GLY A 77 -10.11 7.56 9.06
N GLU A 78 -9.67 8.64 9.73
CA GLU A 78 -8.34 8.69 10.35
C GLU A 78 -8.20 7.64 11.45
N GLN A 79 -9.19 7.55 12.34
CA GLN A 79 -9.18 6.56 13.41
C GLN A 79 -9.09 5.13 12.84
N ALA A 80 -9.86 4.85 11.79
CA ALA A 80 -9.81 3.57 11.09
C ALA A 80 -8.41 3.28 10.51
N LEU A 81 -7.78 4.30 9.90
CA LEU A 81 -6.44 4.16 9.33
C LEU A 81 -5.42 3.70 10.37
N PHE A 82 -5.36 4.37 11.52
CA PHE A 82 -4.36 4.02 12.53
C PHE A 82 -4.66 2.70 13.22
N GLU A 83 -5.92 2.36 13.44
CA GLU A 83 -6.31 1.05 13.97
C GLU A 83 -5.94 -0.10 13.03
N VAL A 84 -6.12 0.08 11.72
CA VAL A 84 -5.72 -0.90 10.71
C VAL A 84 -4.20 -0.99 10.58
N LEU A 85 -3.50 0.16 10.62
CA LEU A 85 -2.03 0.21 10.63
C LEU A 85 -1.45 -0.52 11.84
N ASP A 86 -2.05 -0.34 13.02
CA ASP A 86 -1.68 -1.05 14.24
C ASP A 86 -1.86 -2.56 14.07
N GLY A 87 -3.00 -3.00 13.52
CA GLY A 87 -3.25 -4.40 13.24
C GLY A 87 -2.26 -5.01 12.25
N ALA A 88 -1.87 -4.27 11.21
CA ALA A 88 -0.86 -4.70 10.25
C ALA A 88 0.54 -4.84 10.90
N ASP A 89 0.95 -3.86 11.73
CA ASP A 89 2.23 -3.87 12.45
C ASP A 89 2.31 -5.04 13.44
N GLU A 90 1.24 -5.29 14.19
CA GLU A 90 1.12 -6.41 15.15
C GLU A 90 1.18 -7.78 14.48
N LEU A 91 0.68 -7.91 13.25
CA LEU A 91 0.78 -9.12 12.43
C LEU A 91 2.16 -9.31 11.81
N GLY A 92 3.02 -8.30 11.85
CA GLY A 92 4.37 -8.35 11.26
C GLY A 92 4.36 -8.09 9.75
N VAL A 93 3.39 -7.36 9.22
CA VAL A 93 3.40 -6.84 7.85
C VAL A 93 4.60 -5.92 7.67
N ASP A 94 5.40 -6.13 6.63
CA ASP A 94 6.59 -5.32 6.39
C ASP A 94 6.27 -3.99 5.70
N TRP A 95 5.22 -3.97 4.87
CA TRP A 95 4.86 -2.80 4.08
C TRP A 95 3.35 -2.57 4.05
N PHE A 96 2.92 -1.35 4.37
CA PHE A 96 1.51 -0.96 4.33
C PHE A 96 1.34 0.32 3.52
N THR A 97 0.60 0.26 2.40
CA THR A 97 0.39 1.40 1.51
C THR A 97 -1.07 1.83 1.48
N VAL A 98 -1.31 3.13 1.58
CA VAL A 98 -2.68 3.68 1.54
C VAL A 98 -2.85 4.71 0.44
N TYR A 99 -4.03 4.74 -0.18
CA TYR A 99 -4.41 5.72 -1.20
C TYR A 99 -5.04 6.94 -0.54
N ALA A 100 -4.22 7.92 -0.16
CA ALA A 100 -4.67 9.09 0.60
C ALA A 100 -5.28 10.18 -0.29
N PHE A 101 -4.67 10.45 -1.47
CA PHE A 101 -5.15 11.48 -2.41
C PHE A 101 -4.77 11.13 -3.86
N SER A 102 -5.77 10.88 -4.71
CA SER A 102 -5.55 10.56 -6.11
C SER A 102 -5.40 11.81 -6.99
N THR A 103 -4.78 11.64 -8.17
CA THR A 103 -4.73 12.70 -9.20
C THR A 103 -6.12 13.13 -9.66
N GLU A 104 -7.13 12.27 -9.57
CA GLU A 104 -8.52 12.56 -9.91
C GLU A 104 -9.23 13.41 -8.86
N ASN A 105 -8.77 13.41 -7.60
CA ASN A 105 -9.37 14.17 -6.51
C ASN A 105 -9.29 15.70 -6.73
N TRP A 106 -8.37 16.17 -7.57
CA TRP A 106 -8.31 17.58 -7.95
C TRP A 106 -9.57 18.10 -8.68
N ARG A 107 -10.43 17.18 -9.17
CA ARG A 107 -11.71 17.52 -9.83
C ARG A 107 -12.86 17.71 -8.83
N ARG A 108 -12.64 17.44 -7.55
CA ARG A 108 -13.63 17.67 -6.49
C ARG A 108 -13.86 19.15 -6.25
N PRO A 109 -14.95 19.52 -5.57
CA PRO A 109 -15.17 20.91 -5.12
C PRO A 109 -13.94 21.48 -4.40
N VAL A 110 -13.66 22.74 -4.62
CA VAL A 110 -12.42 23.39 -4.13
C VAL A 110 -12.31 23.36 -2.60
N ASP A 111 -13.42 23.52 -1.90
CA ASP A 111 -13.52 23.43 -0.43
C ASP A 111 -13.19 22.03 0.09
N GLU A 112 -13.67 20.97 -0.58
CA GLU A 112 -13.34 19.59 -0.24
C GLU A 112 -11.85 19.32 -0.49
N VAL A 113 -11.28 19.76 -1.61
CA VAL A 113 -9.85 19.63 -1.89
C VAL A 113 -9.00 20.35 -0.83
N GLN A 114 -9.35 21.60 -0.49
CA GLN A 114 -8.62 22.35 0.53
C GLN A 114 -8.72 21.70 1.92
N PHE A 115 -9.87 21.13 2.26
CA PHE A 115 -10.03 20.35 3.48
C PHE A 115 -9.08 19.14 3.46
N LEU A 116 -9.08 18.32 2.40
CA LEU A 116 -8.24 17.13 2.31
C LEU A 116 -6.75 17.46 2.40
N LEU A 117 -6.29 18.55 1.80
CA LEU A 117 -4.90 18.98 1.88
C LEU A 117 -4.51 19.34 3.32
N ARG A 118 -5.35 20.11 4.04
CA ARG A 118 -5.11 20.46 5.45
C ARG A 118 -5.17 19.25 6.35
N PHE A 119 -6.19 18.41 6.18
CA PHE A 119 -6.39 17.18 6.94
C PHE A 119 -5.18 16.24 6.85
N ASN A 120 -4.65 16.00 5.65
CA ASN A 120 -3.43 15.21 5.48
C ASN A 120 -2.22 15.85 6.17
N GLU A 121 -2.08 17.19 6.13
CA GLU A 121 -1.02 17.89 6.85
C GLU A 121 -1.13 17.73 8.36
N GLU A 122 -2.34 17.85 8.91
CA GLU A 122 -2.62 17.73 10.35
C GLU A 122 -2.34 16.30 10.86
N ILE A 123 -2.74 15.28 10.10
CA ILE A 123 -2.41 13.88 10.42
C ILE A 123 -0.90 13.67 10.49
N LEU A 124 -0.17 14.13 9.48
CA LEU A 124 1.28 14.01 9.45
C LEU A 124 1.94 14.71 10.65
N LEU A 125 1.50 15.92 10.99
CA LEU A 125 2.03 16.65 12.12
C LEU A 125 1.71 15.98 13.46
N GLY A 126 0.50 15.44 13.58
CA GLY A 126 0.02 14.82 14.83
C GLY A 126 0.69 13.48 15.12
N ARG A 127 1.02 12.69 14.08
CA ARG A 127 1.39 11.28 14.23
C ARG A 127 2.83 10.95 13.92
N GLN A 128 3.60 11.83 13.25
CA GLN A 128 4.97 11.50 12.81
C GLN A 128 5.90 11.08 13.95
N LYS A 129 5.79 11.72 15.14
CA LYS A 129 6.62 11.36 16.31
C LYS A 129 6.22 10.01 16.89
N GLU A 130 4.94 9.76 17.05
CA GLU A 130 4.39 8.49 17.52
C GLU A 130 4.84 7.34 16.62
N LEU A 131 4.69 7.51 15.28
CA LEU A 131 5.13 6.50 14.31
C LEU A 131 6.66 6.28 14.36
N HIS A 132 7.43 7.36 14.57
CA HIS A 132 8.88 7.24 14.76
C HIS A 132 9.25 6.45 16.03
N GLU A 133 8.60 6.74 17.16
CA GLU A 133 8.81 6.03 18.42
C GLU A 133 8.45 4.55 18.33
N ARG A 134 7.49 4.22 17.46
CA ARG A 134 7.09 2.83 17.15
C ARG A 134 7.98 2.16 16.09
N ASN A 135 9.07 2.80 15.69
CA ASN A 135 9.98 2.30 14.67
C ASN A 135 9.34 2.10 13.27
N ILE A 136 8.24 2.81 12.97
CA ILE A 136 7.59 2.79 11.67
C ILE A 136 8.28 3.77 10.73
N GLN A 137 8.64 3.33 9.50
CA GLN A 137 9.19 4.20 8.47
C GLN A 137 8.05 4.81 7.64
N ILE A 138 8.06 6.12 7.42
CA ILE A 138 7.06 6.82 6.60
C ILE A 138 7.67 7.10 5.23
N ARG A 139 6.93 6.74 4.16
CA ARG A 139 7.27 7.04 2.77
C ARG A 139 6.10 7.68 2.04
N PHE A 140 6.42 8.40 0.96
CA PHE A 140 5.42 9.06 0.12
C PHE A 140 5.70 8.76 -1.34
N ILE A 141 4.65 8.36 -2.06
CA ILE A 141 4.66 8.20 -3.52
C ILE A 141 3.63 9.15 -4.15
N GLY A 142 3.92 9.61 -5.36
CA GLY A 142 3.06 10.52 -6.13
C GLY A 142 3.78 11.78 -6.60
N ARG A 143 3.07 12.57 -7.38
CA ARG A 143 3.60 13.80 -7.98
C ARG A 143 3.72 14.93 -6.97
N ARG A 144 4.87 15.61 -6.99
CA ARG A 144 5.14 16.83 -6.22
C ARG A 144 5.05 18.06 -7.13
N ASP A 145 3.96 18.16 -7.89
CA ASP A 145 3.74 19.26 -8.82
C ASP A 145 3.23 20.53 -8.10
N ARG A 146 3.02 21.61 -8.88
CA ARG A 146 2.66 22.94 -8.35
C ARG A 146 1.29 22.99 -7.67
N ARG A 147 0.42 21.99 -7.84
CA ARG A 147 -0.89 21.89 -7.19
C ARG A 147 -0.77 21.55 -5.72
N VAL A 148 0.29 20.79 -5.35
CA VAL A 148 0.53 20.43 -3.95
C VAL A 148 1.19 21.62 -3.24
N PRO A 149 0.61 22.13 -2.14
CA PRO A 149 1.18 23.26 -1.40
C PRO A 149 2.61 22.95 -0.93
N ARG A 150 3.53 23.89 -1.17
CA ARG A 150 4.95 23.72 -0.77
C ARG A 150 5.14 23.41 0.71
N ARG A 151 4.24 23.92 1.55
CA ARG A 151 4.23 23.63 2.99
C ARG A 151 3.98 22.15 3.24
N LEU A 152 2.97 21.56 2.59
CA LEU A 152 2.66 20.13 2.71
C LEU A 152 3.84 19.27 2.21
N VAL A 153 4.42 19.60 1.05
CA VAL A 153 5.60 18.87 0.53
C VAL A 153 6.74 18.87 1.54
N ARG A 154 7.04 20.03 2.15
CA ARG A 154 8.06 20.13 3.20
C ARG A 154 7.75 19.25 4.41
N ARG A 155 6.48 19.20 4.85
CA ARG A 155 6.07 18.33 5.96
C ARG A 155 6.22 16.85 5.65
N MET A 156 5.90 16.46 4.42
CA MET A 156 6.14 15.09 3.94
C MET A 156 7.64 14.75 3.97
N ASP A 157 8.48 15.67 3.53
CA ASP A 157 9.95 15.48 3.54
C ASP A 157 10.50 15.41 4.98
N GLU A 158 10.02 16.25 5.89
CA GLU A 158 10.37 16.22 7.31
C GLU A 158 9.98 14.88 7.98
N ALA A 159 8.77 14.38 7.73
CA ALA A 159 8.29 13.11 8.27
C ALA A 159 9.09 11.91 7.71
N ALA A 160 9.35 11.89 6.41
CA ALA A 160 10.17 10.86 5.78
C ALA A 160 11.63 10.90 6.29
N ALA A 161 12.20 12.09 6.47
CA ALA A 161 13.56 12.25 7.00
C ALA A 161 13.66 11.80 8.46
N LEU A 162 12.69 12.15 9.30
CA LEU A 162 12.62 11.74 10.71
C LEU A 162 12.64 10.22 10.87
N THR A 163 11.91 9.51 10.00
CA THR A 163 11.68 8.07 10.13
C THR A 163 12.58 7.22 9.24
N ARG A 164 13.48 7.82 8.46
CA ARG A 164 14.34 7.12 7.48
C ARG A 164 15.17 5.98 8.07
N GLY A 165 15.60 6.10 9.31
CA GLY A 165 16.39 5.09 10.01
C GLY A 165 15.58 3.98 10.67
N ASN A 166 14.25 4.06 10.61
CA ASN A 166 13.38 3.05 11.21
C ASN A 166 13.43 1.76 10.40
N THR A 167 13.32 0.64 11.08
CA THR A 167 13.48 -0.71 10.53
C THR A 167 12.24 -1.59 10.71
N GLY A 168 11.20 -1.05 11.30
CA GLY A 168 9.89 -1.69 11.46
C GLY A 168 9.05 -1.65 10.18
N LEU A 169 7.72 -1.64 10.32
CA LEU A 169 6.80 -1.52 9.21
C LEU A 169 7.08 -0.25 8.40
N THR A 170 7.07 -0.36 7.08
CA THR A 170 7.11 0.79 6.17
C THR A 170 5.69 1.21 5.81
N PHE A 171 5.31 2.41 6.23
CA PHE A 171 4.02 3.02 5.93
C PHE A 171 4.15 3.97 4.74
N THR A 172 3.60 3.58 3.58
CA THR A 172 3.63 4.37 2.35
C THR A 172 2.30 5.08 2.12
N ILE A 173 2.36 6.38 1.90
CA ILE A 173 1.20 7.24 1.65
C ILE A 173 1.23 7.68 0.18
N ALA A 174 0.29 7.16 -0.63
CA ALA A 174 0.11 7.56 -2.01
C ALA A 174 -0.68 8.88 -2.03
N PHE A 175 0.02 9.99 -2.29
CA PHE A 175 -0.52 11.34 -2.27
C PHE A 175 -0.28 12.06 -3.60
N ASN A 176 -1.33 12.67 -4.18
CA ASN A 176 -1.32 13.18 -5.56
C ASN A 176 -0.83 12.11 -6.53
N TYR A 177 -1.29 10.88 -6.29
CA TYR A 177 -0.86 9.68 -6.96
C TYR A 177 -1.85 9.23 -8.03
N GLY A 178 -1.35 8.57 -9.06
CA GLY A 178 -2.12 7.83 -10.06
C GLY A 178 -1.17 6.99 -10.90
N GLY A 179 -1.42 5.69 -11.00
CA GLY A 179 -0.50 4.75 -11.66
C GLY A 179 -0.20 5.07 -13.12
N ARG A 180 -1.19 5.58 -13.88
CA ARG A 180 -0.92 6.08 -15.26
C ARG A 180 0.05 7.25 -15.27
N ALA A 181 -0.07 8.16 -14.29
CA ALA A 181 0.83 9.30 -14.16
C ALA A 181 2.23 8.85 -13.76
N GLU A 182 2.35 7.91 -12.86
CA GLU A 182 3.61 7.30 -12.44
C GLU A 182 4.35 6.65 -13.61
N LEU A 183 3.64 5.82 -14.40
CA LEU A 183 4.22 5.19 -15.60
C LEU A 183 4.72 6.23 -16.62
N VAL A 184 3.95 7.30 -16.85
CA VAL A 184 4.38 8.40 -17.73
C VAL A 184 5.64 9.06 -17.20
N ASP A 185 5.70 9.34 -15.88
CA ASP A 185 6.86 9.97 -15.26
C ASP A 185 8.08 9.04 -15.24
N ALA A 186 7.87 7.72 -15.05
CA ALA A 186 8.91 6.72 -15.15
C ALA A 186 9.51 6.65 -16.57
N VAL A 187 8.65 6.60 -17.58
CA VAL A 187 9.08 6.61 -18.99
C VAL A 187 9.82 7.91 -19.34
N GLN A 188 9.35 9.06 -18.85
CA GLN A 188 10.03 10.33 -19.10
C GLN A 188 11.44 10.34 -18.47
N ARG A 189 11.60 9.87 -17.24
CA ARG A 189 12.93 9.73 -16.61
C ARG A 189 13.86 8.80 -17.38
N ILE A 190 13.33 7.71 -17.95
CA ILE A 190 14.09 6.77 -18.79
C ILE A 190 14.57 7.46 -20.06
N VAL A 191 13.69 8.24 -20.72
CA VAL A 191 14.03 8.99 -21.93
C VAL A 191 15.08 10.07 -21.64
N ASP A 192 14.85 10.85 -20.58
CA ASP A 192 15.78 11.93 -20.17
C ASP A 192 17.15 11.36 -19.75
N GLY A 193 17.19 10.15 -19.19
CA GLY A 193 18.41 9.43 -18.85
C GLY A 193 19.13 8.78 -20.05
N GLY A 194 18.58 8.89 -21.26
CA GLY A 194 19.20 8.36 -22.49
C GLY A 194 19.26 6.84 -22.58
N THR A 195 18.42 6.13 -21.84
CA THR A 195 18.38 4.66 -21.82
C THR A 195 17.96 4.10 -23.18
N LYS A 196 18.82 3.32 -23.82
CA LYS A 196 18.56 2.77 -25.17
C LYS A 196 17.68 1.52 -25.18
N ARG A 197 17.70 0.75 -24.11
CA ARG A 197 16.91 -0.51 -23.99
C ARG A 197 16.04 -0.47 -22.74
N VAL A 198 14.73 -0.51 -22.92
CA VAL A 198 13.75 -0.54 -21.84
C VAL A 198 13.33 -1.99 -21.59
N THR A 199 13.31 -2.39 -20.34
CA THR A 199 12.83 -3.68 -19.84
C THR A 199 11.88 -3.40 -18.67
N GLU A 200 11.12 -4.39 -18.21
CA GLU A 200 10.30 -4.27 -16.98
C GLU A 200 11.13 -3.78 -15.79
N ARG A 201 12.33 -4.35 -15.61
CA ARG A 201 13.28 -3.91 -14.58
C ARG A 201 13.69 -2.44 -14.75
N THR A 202 13.79 -1.95 -15.99
CA THR A 202 14.08 -0.55 -16.25
C THR A 202 12.93 0.32 -15.76
N ILE A 203 11.69 -0.05 -16.08
CA ILE A 203 10.49 0.67 -15.62
C ILE A 203 10.42 0.66 -14.10
N ALA A 204 10.49 -0.52 -13.47
CA ALA A 204 10.42 -0.67 -12.01
C ALA A 204 11.43 0.21 -11.26
N ARG A 205 12.65 0.36 -11.79
CA ARG A 205 13.68 1.23 -11.19
C ARG A 205 13.41 2.74 -11.33
N HIS A 206 12.45 3.13 -12.15
CA HIS A 206 12.08 4.52 -12.38
C HIS A 206 10.68 4.86 -11.84
N LEU A 207 10.00 3.93 -11.17
CA LEU A 207 8.77 4.23 -10.41
C LEU A 207 9.07 5.21 -9.27
N TYR A 208 8.05 5.70 -8.60
CA TYR A 208 8.22 6.71 -7.54
C TYR A 208 9.00 6.18 -6.34
N ASP A 209 8.83 4.91 -5.99
CA ASP A 209 9.63 4.21 -4.97
C ASP A 209 10.10 2.85 -5.50
N PRO A 210 11.32 2.77 -6.08
CA PRO A 210 11.87 1.52 -6.61
C PRO A 210 12.18 0.45 -5.57
N GLU A 211 12.14 0.80 -4.27
CA GLU A 211 12.38 -0.13 -3.16
C GLU A 211 11.08 -0.76 -2.65
N MET A 212 9.94 -0.17 -2.99
CA MET A 212 8.63 -0.70 -2.60
C MET A 212 8.38 -2.04 -3.29
N PRO A 213 8.13 -3.13 -2.53
CA PRO A 213 7.74 -4.41 -3.12
C PRO A 213 6.33 -4.31 -3.71
N ASP A 214 6.03 -5.16 -4.68
CA ASP A 214 4.67 -5.32 -5.18
C ASP A 214 3.75 -5.76 -4.03
N PRO A 215 2.51 -5.23 -3.95
CA PRO A 215 1.55 -5.67 -2.94
C PRO A 215 1.15 -7.13 -3.13
N ASP A 216 1.20 -7.92 -2.06
CA ASP A 216 0.61 -9.26 -2.06
C ASP A 216 -0.91 -9.19 -2.03
N LEU A 217 -1.44 -8.25 -1.24
CA LEU A 217 -2.86 -8.06 -0.98
C LEU A 217 -3.26 -6.61 -1.17
N VAL A 218 -4.31 -6.38 -1.96
CA VAL A 218 -4.96 -5.07 -2.10
C VAL A 218 -6.37 -5.15 -1.57
N ILE A 219 -6.71 -4.29 -0.63
CA ILE A 219 -8.04 -4.20 -0.04
C ILE A 219 -8.72 -2.93 -0.54
N ARG A 220 -9.94 -3.05 -1.05
CA ARG A 220 -10.78 -1.90 -1.34
C ARG A 220 -12.10 -1.98 -0.59
N THR A 221 -12.40 -0.91 0.14
CA THR A 221 -13.63 -0.75 0.92
C THR A 221 -14.77 -0.17 0.08
N SER A 222 -16.00 -0.23 0.62
CA SER A 222 -17.21 0.42 0.11
C SER A 222 -17.93 -0.25 -1.07
N GLY A 223 -17.71 -1.56 -1.31
CA GLY A 223 -18.44 -2.30 -2.35
C GLY A 223 -18.11 -1.91 -3.79
N GLU A 224 -16.95 -1.29 -4.02
CA GLU A 224 -16.53 -0.82 -5.33
C GLU A 224 -15.47 -1.77 -5.92
N TYR A 225 -15.79 -2.43 -7.03
CA TYR A 225 -14.98 -3.47 -7.68
C TYR A 225 -14.07 -2.90 -8.78
N ARG A 226 -13.13 -2.02 -8.42
CA ARG A 226 -12.15 -1.42 -9.32
C ARG A 226 -10.94 -0.89 -8.55
N ILE A 227 -9.78 -0.79 -9.19
CA ILE A 227 -8.52 -0.30 -8.58
C ILE A 227 -8.37 1.23 -8.62
N SER A 228 -9.17 1.93 -9.42
CA SER A 228 -9.18 3.40 -9.57
C SER A 228 -7.79 4.02 -9.79
N ASN A 229 -7.01 3.43 -10.71
CA ASN A 229 -5.68 3.94 -11.07
C ASN A 229 -4.65 3.89 -9.91
N PHE A 230 -4.88 3.02 -8.90
CA PHE A 230 -3.98 2.81 -7.78
C PHE A 230 -2.95 1.74 -8.12
N LEU A 231 -1.67 1.98 -7.88
CA LEU A 231 -0.53 1.06 -8.01
C LEU A 231 -0.57 0.20 -9.30
N LEU A 232 -0.87 0.83 -10.45
CA LEU A 232 -1.24 0.12 -11.69
C LEU A 232 -0.17 -0.86 -12.17
N TRP A 233 1.10 -0.57 -11.98
CA TRP A 233 2.22 -1.45 -12.32
C TRP A 233 2.41 -2.54 -11.28
N GLU A 234 2.38 -2.16 -10.03
CA GLU A 234 2.71 -3.01 -8.89
C GLU A 234 1.62 -4.04 -8.57
N LEU A 235 0.37 -3.80 -9.01
CA LEU A 235 -0.76 -4.71 -8.79
C LEU A 235 -0.79 -5.94 -9.69
N ALA A 236 0.15 -6.09 -10.61
CA ALA A 236 0.05 -7.10 -11.68
C ALA A 236 -0.21 -8.54 -11.17
N TYR A 237 0.25 -8.85 -9.97
CA TYR A 237 0.12 -10.18 -9.35
C TYR A 237 -0.49 -10.14 -7.95
N SER A 238 -1.10 -9.01 -7.57
CA SER A 238 -1.74 -8.85 -6.26
C SER A 238 -3.06 -9.60 -6.17
N GLU A 239 -3.35 -10.19 -5.01
CA GLU A 239 -4.69 -10.63 -4.68
C GLU A 239 -5.56 -9.41 -4.32
N LEU A 240 -6.80 -9.39 -4.83
CA LEU A 240 -7.73 -8.29 -4.59
C LEU A 240 -8.85 -8.75 -3.68
N VAL A 241 -9.06 -8.04 -2.57
CA VAL A 241 -10.20 -8.24 -1.67
C VAL A 241 -11.06 -6.98 -1.67
N PHE A 242 -12.34 -7.16 -1.95
CA PHE A 242 -13.35 -6.09 -1.95
C PHE A 242 -14.31 -6.32 -0.79
N THR A 243 -14.60 -5.26 -0.02
CA THR A 243 -15.53 -5.33 1.10
C THR A 243 -16.57 -4.22 1.03
N ASP A 244 -17.79 -4.52 1.46
CA ASP A 244 -18.90 -3.55 1.51
C ASP A 244 -18.73 -2.54 2.67
N ALA A 245 -17.90 -2.86 3.66
CA ALA A 245 -17.62 -1.94 4.76
C ALA A 245 -17.15 -0.59 4.25
N LEU A 246 -17.74 0.50 4.74
CA LEU A 246 -17.22 1.85 4.46
C LEU A 246 -15.95 2.10 5.26
N TRP A 247 -14.98 2.84 4.71
CA TRP A 247 -13.67 2.99 5.35
C TRP A 247 -13.73 3.41 6.84
N PRO A 248 -14.57 4.38 7.27
CA PRO A 248 -14.66 4.73 8.68
C PRO A 248 -15.14 3.60 9.61
N ASP A 249 -15.81 2.59 9.08
CA ASP A 249 -16.26 1.41 9.83
C ASP A 249 -15.32 0.21 9.63
N PHE A 250 -14.30 0.30 8.78
CA PHE A 250 -13.30 -0.73 8.57
C PHE A 250 -12.33 -0.78 9.77
N ARG A 251 -12.21 -1.94 10.41
CA ARG A 251 -11.44 -2.14 11.63
C ARG A 251 -10.47 -3.31 11.49
N ARG A 252 -9.72 -3.61 12.55
CA ARG A 252 -8.76 -4.74 12.60
C ARG A 252 -9.39 -6.06 12.19
N GLU A 253 -10.60 -6.36 12.64
CA GLU A 253 -11.31 -7.58 12.28
C GLU A 253 -11.56 -7.70 10.78
N HIS A 254 -11.84 -6.60 10.09
CA HIS A 254 -11.98 -6.58 8.63
C HIS A 254 -10.64 -6.81 7.93
N LEU A 255 -9.54 -6.23 8.47
CA LEU A 255 -8.18 -6.50 7.97
C LEU A 255 -7.86 -7.99 8.10
N TYR A 256 -8.14 -8.57 9.26
CA TYR A 256 -7.86 -9.98 9.53
C TYR A 256 -8.71 -10.90 8.65
N ALA A 257 -9.98 -10.56 8.42
CA ALA A 257 -10.84 -11.28 7.48
C ALA A 257 -10.28 -11.22 6.05
N ALA A 258 -9.80 -10.06 5.60
CA ALA A 258 -9.19 -9.92 4.28
C ALA A 258 -7.87 -10.73 4.16
N ILE A 259 -7.06 -10.77 5.20
CA ILE A 259 -5.85 -11.62 5.25
C ILE A 259 -6.23 -13.10 5.24
N LYS A 260 -7.28 -13.49 5.97
CA LYS A 260 -7.77 -14.87 5.95
C LYS A 260 -8.23 -15.28 4.55
N GLU A 261 -8.99 -14.41 3.87
CA GLU A 261 -9.40 -14.64 2.48
C GLU A 261 -8.19 -14.79 1.55
N PHE A 262 -7.16 -13.97 1.72
CA PHE A 262 -5.89 -14.09 0.99
C PHE A 262 -5.22 -15.44 1.25
N GLN A 263 -5.20 -15.90 2.49
CA GLN A 263 -4.59 -17.19 2.87
C GLN A 263 -5.35 -18.40 2.32
N ASP A 264 -6.66 -18.28 2.16
CA ASP A 264 -7.51 -19.36 1.63
C ASP A 264 -7.42 -19.49 0.11
N ARG A 265 -6.76 -18.54 -0.59
CA ARG A 265 -6.55 -18.59 -2.04
C ARG A 265 -5.24 -19.30 -2.38
N ASP A 266 -5.30 -20.20 -3.38
CA ASP A 266 -4.12 -20.82 -3.99
C ASP A 266 -3.51 -19.87 -5.02
N ARG A 267 -2.30 -19.35 -4.75
CA ARG A 267 -1.58 -18.49 -5.70
C ARG A 267 -0.91 -19.37 -6.80
N ARG A 268 -1.52 -19.37 -7.99
CA ARG A 268 -0.99 -20.07 -9.17
C ARG A 268 -0.32 -19.06 -10.10
N TYR A 269 0.99 -18.89 -10.00
CA TYR A 269 1.78 -18.04 -10.92
C TYR A 269 1.94 -18.69 -12.29
N GLY A 270 0.83 -18.87 -13.06
CA GLY A 270 0.87 -19.48 -14.39
C GLY A 270 1.26 -20.97 -14.44
N GLY A 271 1.48 -21.61 -13.29
CA GLY A 271 1.75 -23.03 -13.19
C GLY A 271 0.46 -23.87 -13.29
N VAL A 272 0.51 -24.96 -14.03
CA VAL A 272 -0.55 -25.98 -13.99
C VAL A 272 -0.27 -26.85 -12.77
N ALA A 273 -1.27 -27.05 -11.88
CA ALA A 273 -1.18 -28.09 -10.86
C ALA A 273 -0.97 -29.42 -11.59
N GLY A 274 0.14 -30.13 -11.33
CA GLY A 274 0.33 -31.48 -11.81
C GLY A 274 -0.83 -32.35 -11.29
N PRO A 275 -1.23 -33.41 -12.01
CA PRO A 275 -2.18 -34.36 -11.47
C PRO A 275 -1.58 -34.94 -10.18
N ASP A 276 -2.39 -34.94 -9.10
CA ASP A 276 -2.07 -35.58 -7.84
C ASP A 276 -1.53 -36.99 -8.15
N GLU A 277 -0.30 -37.30 -7.76
CA GLU A 277 0.16 -38.67 -7.74
C GLU A 277 -0.73 -39.43 -6.74
N PRO A 278 -1.37 -40.52 -7.14
CA PRO A 278 -2.14 -41.32 -6.21
C PRO A 278 -1.22 -41.90 -5.15
N ASP A 279 -1.55 -41.73 -3.91
CA ASP A 279 -0.91 -42.34 -2.76
C ASP A 279 -0.69 -43.82 -2.99
N GLY A 280 0.59 -44.21 -3.03
CA GLY A 280 1.07 -45.56 -3.08
C GLY A 280 1.59 -46.02 -1.72
#